data_243573d291f35d51fa575cda2d1e70c8
#
_entry.id   243573d291f35d51fa575cda2d1e70c8
#
_cell.length_a   1.000
_cell.length_b   1.000
_cell.length_c   1.000
_cell.angle_alpha   90.00
_cell.angle_beta   90.00
_cell.angle_gamma   90.00
#
_symmetry.space_group_name_H-M   'P 1'
#
loop_
_entity.id
_entity.type
_entity.pdbx_description
1 polymer ?
#
loop_
_entity_poly.entity_id
_entity_poly.type
_entity_poly.pdbx_seq_one_letter_code
_entity_poly.pdbx_strand_id
1 'polypeptide(L)'
;MQEMTPYELLGGAGVVRWLTDRFYDIMESDPSVKPLRDMHPADLAASREKLYMFLSGWLGGPQLFIEKFGHPRLRMRHMPFAVDSEARDMWMKCMNQAVNELLCEDWLKAKLLEAFYNTADFMRNQQE
;
A
#
# COMPACT_ATOMS: atom_id res chain seq x y z
N MET A 1 19.37 13.49 -19.03
CA MET A 1 19.07 13.61 -17.59
C MET A 1 18.00 12.60 -17.22
N GLN A 2 18.29 11.71 -16.29
CA GLN A 2 17.30 10.71 -15.86
C GLN A 2 16.37 11.32 -14.83
N GLU A 3 15.08 11.08 -15.00
CA GLU A 3 14.10 11.48 -14.01
C GLU A 3 14.22 10.59 -12.77
N MET A 4 14.08 11.19 -11.59
CA MET A 4 14.02 10.43 -10.35
C MET A 4 12.70 9.67 -10.25
N THR A 5 12.76 8.43 -9.80
CA THR A 5 11.56 7.64 -9.50
C THR A 5 10.93 8.14 -8.20
N PRO A 6 9.64 7.85 -7.97
CA PRO A 6 9.04 8.12 -6.66
C PRO A 6 9.83 7.50 -5.50
N TYR A 7 10.38 6.30 -5.70
CA TYR A 7 11.23 5.63 -4.71
C TYR A 7 12.41 6.52 -4.30
N GLU A 8 13.11 7.08 -5.29
CA GLU A 8 14.25 7.97 -5.04
C GLU A 8 13.80 9.30 -4.42
N LEU A 9 12.71 9.87 -4.94
CA LEU A 9 12.16 11.14 -4.44
C LEU A 9 11.73 11.05 -2.98
N LEU A 10 11.24 9.87 -2.53
CA LEU A 10 10.85 9.66 -1.15
C LEU A 10 12.03 9.45 -0.21
N GLY A 11 13.18 9.02 -0.73
CA GLY A 11 14.37 8.78 0.07
C GLY A 11 14.82 7.33 0.16
N GLY A 12 14.23 6.44 -0.66
CA GLY A 12 14.69 5.07 -0.79
C GLY A 12 14.06 4.09 0.22
N ALA A 13 14.75 2.98 0.44
CA ALA A 13 14.24 1.83 1.19
C ALA A 13 13.73 2.18 2.60
N GLY A 14 14.47 3.00 3.33
CA GLY A 14 14.09 3.36 4.70
C GLY A 14 12.75 4.06 4.79
N VAL A 15 12.48 4.98 3.87
CA VAL A 15 11.21 5.71 3.84
C VAL A 15 10.07 4.80 3.38
N VAL A 16 10.32 3.93 2.40
CA VAL A 16 9.30 2.97 1.93
C VAL A 16 8.94 1.99 3.07
N ARG A 17 9.93 1.54 3.83
CA ARG A 17 9.67 0.69 5.01
C ARG A 17 8.86 1.44 6.06
N TRP A 18 9.21 2.70 6.34
CA TRP A 18 8.46 3.51 7.29
C TRP A 18 7.00 3.67 6.85
N LEU A 19 6.77 3.96 5.57
CA LEU A 19 5.42 4.11 5.02
C LEU A 19 4.61 2.84 5.21
N THR A 20 5.20 1.69 4.90
CA THR A 20 4.58 0.38 5.05
C THR A 20 4.19 0.11 6.50
N ASP A 21 5.13 0.31 7.41
CA ASP A 21 4.89 0.04 8.83
C ASP A 21 3.87 1.01 9.40
N ARG A 22 3.92 2.28 9.02
CA ARG A 22 2.95 3.28 9.48
C ARG A 22 1.54 2.93 9.01
N PHE A 23 1.41 2.50 7.75
CA PHE A 23 0.12 2.04 7.19
C PHE A 23 -0.51 0.94 8.06
N TYR A 24 0.26 -0.08 8.41
CA TYR A 24 -0.24 -1.17 9.23
C TYR A 24 -0.44 -0.78 10.70
N ASP A 25 0.38 0.12 11.23
CA ASP A 25 0.20 0.64 12.58
C ASP A 25 -1.16 1.36 12.70
N ILE A 26 -1.51 2.16 11.70
CA ILE A 26 -2.80 2.84 11.65
C ILE A 26 -3.94 1.82 11.57
N MET A 27 -3.79 0.79 10.71
CA MET A 27 -4.78 -0.26 10.56
C MET A 27 -5.04 -0.99 11.90
N GLU A 28 -4.00 -1.23 12.68
CA GLU A 28 -4.13 -1.89 13.98
C GLU A 28 -4.77 -1.01 15.05
N SER A 29 -4.53 0.30 14.99
CA SER A 29 -4.92 1.21 16.07
C SER A 29 -6.23 1.95 15.82
N ASP A 30 -6.69 2.05 14.57
CA ASP A 30 -7.90 2.81 14.22
C ASP A 30 -9.12 1.88 14.23
N PRO A 31 -10.04 2.04 15.23
CA PRO A 31 -11.22 1.17 15.29
C PRO A 31 -12.17 1.33 14.10
N SER A 32 -12.12 2.46 13.40
CA SER A 32 -12.99 2.68 12.23
C SER A 32 -12.62 1.78 11.05
N VAL A 33 -11.43 1.18 11.04
CA VAL A 33 -10.99 0.25 9.99
C VAL A 33 -10.88 -1.18 10.50
N LYS A 34 -11.52 -1.51 11.62
CA LYS A 34 -11.48 -2.86 12.18
C LYS A 34 -11.90 -3.95 11.19
N PRO A 35 -12.94 -3.78 10.36
CA PRO A 35 -13.28 -4.81 9.37
C PRO A 35 -12.13 -5.12 8.42
N LEU A 36 -11.37 -4.10 8.00
CA LEU A 36 -10.18 -4.31 7.17
C LEU A 36 -9.09 -5.05 7.95
N ARG A 37 -8.84 -4.65 9.20
CA ARG A 37 -7.85 -5.31 10.05
C ARG A 37 -8.19 -6.79 10.23
N ASP A 38 -9.46 -7.10 10.40
CA ASP A 38 -9.95 -8.48 10.63
C ASP A 38 -9.78 -9.36 9.38
N MET A 39 -9.59 -8.78 8.20
CA MET A 39 -9.27 -9.53 6.97
C MET A 39 -7.83 -10.02 6.92
N HIS A 40 -7.00 -9.62 7.87
CA HIS A 40 -5.58 -9.94 7.93
C HIS A 40 -5.29 -10.93 9.05
N PRO A 41 -4.16 -11.68 8.98
CA PRO A 41 -3.74 -12.54 10.08
C PRO A 41 -3.50 -11.76 11.36
N ALA A 42 -3.57 -12.45 12.50
CA ALA A 42 -3.30 -11.83 13.79
C ALA A 42 -1.90 -11.22 13.85
N ASP A 43 -0.90 -11.91 13.29
CA ASP A 43 0.46 -11.40 13.15
C ASP A 43 0.62 -10.76 11.77
N LEU A 44 0.89 -9.46 11.74
CA LEU A 44 1.04 -8.69 10.51
C LEU A 44 2.46 -8.73 9.91
N ALA A 45 3.40 -9.45 10.50
CA ALA A 45 4.80 -9.42 10.05
C ALA A 45 4.93 -9.80 8.56
N ALA A 46 4.28 -10.86 8.13
CA ALA A 46 4.32 -11.29 6.72
C ALA A 46 3.64 -10.28 5.80
N SER A 47 2.51 -9.70 6.23
CA SER A 47 1.79 -8.69 5.45
C SER A 47 2.65 -7.44 5.26
N ARG A 48 3.32 -6.97 6.32
CA ARG A 48 4.24 -5.82 6.28
C ARG A 48 5.37 -6.08 5.29
N GLU A 49 5.97 -7.25 5.35
CA GLU A 49 7.08 -7.59 4.46
C GLU A 49 6.65 -7.64 3.00
N LYS A 50 5.52 -8.27 2.71
CA LYS A 50 5.01 -8.37 1.34
C LYS A 50 4.68 -7.00 0.76
N LEU A 51 4.02 -6.13 1.53
CA LEU A 51 3.68 -4.79 1.06
C LEU A 51 4.94 -3.97 0.82
N TYR A 52 5.91 -4.05 1.73
CA TYR A 52 7.19 -3.36 1.56
C TYR A 52 7.87 -3.78 0.24
N MET A 53 7.98 -5.09 0.01
CA MET A 53 8.62 -5.60 -1.21
C MET A 53 7.86 -5.15 -2.47
N PHE A 54 6.53 -5.17 -2.43
CA PHE A 54 5.71 -4.72 -3.55
C PHE A 54 5.89 -3.23 -3.81
N LEU A 55 5.80 -2.41 -2.76
CA LEU A 55 5.93 -0.95 -2.89
C LEU A 55 7.31 -0.55 -3.40
N SER A 56 8.36 -1.25 -3.01
CA SER A 56 9.71 -1.00 -3.53
C SER A 56 9.71 -0.97 -5.05
N GLY A 57 9.24 -2.03 -5.69
CA GLY A 57 9.17 -2.12 -7.14
C GLY A 57 8.14 -1.19 -7.77
N TRP A 58 6.98 -1.07 -7.13
CA TRP A 58 5.88 -0.24 -7.64
C TRP A 58 6.27 1.24 -7.70
N LEU A 59 7.09 1.69 -6.76
CA LEU A 59 7.59 3.07 -6.73
C LEU A 59 8.82 3.30 -7.60
N GLY A 60 9.30 2.27 -8.29
CA GLY A 60 10.44 2.38 -9.19
C GLY A 60 11.78 2.01 -8.58
N GLY A 61 11.78 1.41 -7.40
CA GLY A 61 12.98 0.88 -6.76
C GLY A 61 13.23 -0.59 -7.09
N PRO A 62 14.04 -1.29 -6.27
CA PRO A 62 14.32 -2.71 -6.52
C PRO A 62 13.06 -3.56 -6.58
N GLN A 63 13.02 -4.50 -7.53
CA GLN A 63 11.85 -5.36 -7.78
C GLN A 63 11.81 -6.56 -6.83
N LEU A 64 11.78 -6.29 -5.53
CA LEU A 64 11.90 -7.29 -4.47
C LEU A 64 10.79 -8.33 -4.51
N PHE A 65 9.54 -7.88 -4.75
CA PHE A 65 8.40 -8.80 -4.79
C PHE A 65 8.49 -9.73 -5.99
N ILE A 66 8.78 -9.18 -7.17
CA ILE A 66 8.88 -9.96 -8.41
C ILE A 66 10.01 -10.98 -8.32
N GLU A 67 11.15 -10.60 -7.75
CA GLU A 67 12.29 -11.50 -7.59
C GLU A 67 11.97 -12.68 -6.69
N LYS A 68 11.16 -12.48 -5.66
CA LYS A 68 10.83 -13.53 -4.69
C LYS A 68 9.58 -14.33 -5.06
N PHE A 69 8.53 -13.68 -5.56
CA PHE A 69 7.21 -14.27 -5.76
C PHE A 69 6.75 -14.29 -7.23
N GLY A 70 7.48 -13.65 -8.13
CA GLY A 70 7.06 -13.47 -9.51
C GLY A 70 6.08 -12.32 -9.68
N HIS A 71 5.33 -12.31 -10.78
CA HIS A 71 4.40 -11.24 -11.10
C HIS A 71 3.38 -11.04 -9.95
N PRO A 72 3.13 -9.80 -9.50
CA PRO A 72 2.24 -9.56 -8.36
C PRO A 72 0.82 -10.09 -8.54
N ARG A 73 0.22 -9.92 -9.73
CA ARG A 73 -1.16 -10.33 -10.03
C ARG A 73 -2.11 -9.93 -8.90
N LEU A 74 -2.11 -8.63 -8.59
CA LEU A 74 -2.74 -8.11 -7.36
C LEU A 74 -4.21 -8.49 -7.27
N ARG A 75 -4.98 -8.30 -8.36
CA ARG A 75 -6.40 -8.59 -8.31
C ARG A 75 -6.67 -10.08 -8.06
N MET A 76 -5.91 -10.95 -8.70
CA MET A 76 -6.05 -12.39 -8.48
C MET A 76 -5.73 -12.77 -7.03
N ARG A 77 -4.68 -12.18 -6.45
CA ARG A 77 -4.29 -12.48 -5.07
C ARG A 77 -5.30 -11.96 -4.05
N HIS A 78 -6.13 -10.97 -4.42
CA HIS A 78 -7.18 -10.45 -3.55
C HIS A 78 -8.53 -11.15 -3.73
N MET A 79 -8.68 -12.00 -4.73
CA MET A 79 -9.94 -12.70 -4.99
C MET A 79 -10.46 -13.54 -3.81
N PRO A 80 -9.59 -14.16 -2.97
CA PRO A 80 -10.07 -14.86 -1.78
C PRO A 80 -10.72 -13.96 -0.73
N PHE A 81 -10.56 -12.64 -0.84
CA PHE A 81 -11.11 -11.67 0.12
C PHE A 81 -12.28 -10.93 -0.53
N ALA A 82 -13.27 -10.56 0.27
CA ALA A 82 -14.40 -9.74 -0.19
C ALA A 82 -13.97 -8.26 -0.20
N VAL A 83 -13.57 -7.75 -1.36
CA VAL A 83 -13.11 -6.36 -1.51
C VAL A 83 -14.22 -5.54 -2.16
N ASP A 84 -14.94 -4.80 -1.32
CA ASP A 84 -15.99 -3.87 -1.75
C ASP A 84 -15.47 -2.42 -1.64
N SER A 85 -16.35 -1.44 -1.89
CA SER A 85 -15.96 -0.03 -1.78
C SER A 85 -15.66 0.37 -0.34
N GLU A 86 -16.29 -0.25 0.67
CA GLU A 86 -15.96 0.02 2.07
C GLU A 86 -14.55 -0.46 2.40
N ALA A 87 -14.16 -1.65 1.94
CA ALA A 87 -12.80 -2.17 2.15
C ALA A 87 -11.77 -1.27 1.47
N ARG A 88 -12.05 -0.85 0.22
CA ARG A 88 -11.21 0.11 -0.51
C ARG A 88 -11.05 1.40 0.30
N ASP A 89 -12.15 1.96 0.80
CA ASP A 89 -12.13 3.24 1.51
C ASP A 89 -11.39 3.13 2.85
N MET A 90 -11.53 2.02 3.57
CA MET A 90 -10.77 1.77 4.79
C MET A 90 -9.27 1.67 4.51
N TRP A 91 -8.89 0.97 3.44
CA TRP A 91 -7.50 0.85 3.01
C TRP A 91 -6.94 2.24 2.68
N MET A 92 -7.70 3.02 1.90
CA MET A 92 -7.29 4.38 1.54
C MET A 92 -7.21 5.31 2.74
N LYS A 93 -8.07 5.13 3.74
CA LYS A 93 -7.98 5.93 4.98
C LYS A 93 -6.63 5.73 5.66
N CYS A 94 -6.19 4.49 5.78
CA CYS A 94 -4.89 4.18 6.37
C CYS A 94 -3.73 4.73 5.54
N MET A 95 -3.77 4.51 4.23
CA MET A 95 -2.70 4.95 3.33
C MET A 95 -2.68 6.47 3.20
N ASN A 96 -3.83 7.11 3.15
CA ASN A 96 -3.94 8.57 3.08
C ASN A 96 -3.27 9.22 4.30
N GLN A 97 -3.53 8.71 5.49
CA GLN A 97 -2.91 9.24 6.71
C GLN A 97 -1.40 9.01 6.68
N ALA A 98 -0.95 7.81 6.33
CA ALA A 98 0.49 7.49 6.29
C ALA A 98 1.24 8.36 5.27
N VAL A 99 0.67 8.52 4.06
CA VAL A 99 1.29 9.37 3.02
C VAL A 99 1.34 10.83 3.46
N ASN A 100 0.29 11.33 4.10
CA ASN A 100 0.26 12.73 4.54
C ASN A 100 1.26 13.02 5.67
N GLU A 101 1.74 12.00 6.36
CA GLU A 101 2.80 12.14 7.38
C GLU A 101 4.21 12.13 6.78
N LEU A 102 4.36 11.82 5.48
CA LEU A 102 5.65 11.84 4.81
C LEU A 102 6.22 13.26 4.70
N LEU A 103 7.54 13.36 4.79
CA LEU A 103 8.25 14.63 4.60
C LEU A 103 8.68 14.77 3.13
N CYS A 104 7.70 15.01 2.26
CA CYS A 104 7.95 15.17 0.84
C CYS A 104 7.02 16.24 0.26
N GLU A 105 7.24 16.59 -1.01
CA GLU A 105 6.49 17.65 -1.69
C GLU A 105 5.00 17.26 -1.82
N ASP A 106 4.12 18.26 -1.71
CA ASP A 106 2.67 18.03 -1.77
C ASP A 106 2.23 17.45 -3.11
N TRP A 107 2.86 17.85 -4.21
CA TRP A 107 2.53 17.29 -5.52
C TRP A 107 2.82 15.78 -5.58
N LEU A 108 3.88 15.34 -4.91
CA LEU A 108 4.24 13.92 -4.85
C LEU A 108 3.23 13.14 -4.02
N LYS A 109 2.81 13.70 -2.88
CA LYS A 109 1.74 13.09 -2.07
C LYS A 109 0.46 12.92 -2.87
N ALA A 110 0.06 13.96 -3.61
CA ALA A 110 -1.16 13.91 -4.43
C ALA A 110 -1.07 12.83 -5.51
N LYS A 111 0.06 12.73 -6.19
CA LYS A 111 0.28 11.68 -7.21
C LYS A 111 0.25 10.28 -6.61
N LEU A 112 0.90 10.09 -5.47
CA LEU A 112 0.91 8.80 -4.78
C LEU A 112 -0.51 8.39 -4.38
N LEU A 113 -1.28 9.31 -3.80
CA LEU A 113 -2.64 9.01 -3.35
C LEU A 113 -3.57 8.68 -4.51
N GLU A 114 -3.44 9.38 -5.64
CA GLU A 114 -4.21 9.06 -6.83
C GLU A 114 -3.88 7.66 -7.35
N ALA A 115 -2.58 7.34 -7.43
CA ALA A 115 -2.13 6.04 -7.90
C ALA A 115 -2.55 4.91 -6.96
N PHE A 116 -2.46 5.14 -5.64
CA PHE A 116 -2.92 4.16 -4.65
C PHE A 116 -4.43 3.95 -4.75
N TYR A 117 -5.20 5.03 -4.90
CA TYR A 117 -6.65 4.91 -5.04
C TYR A 117 -7.02 4.07 -6.27
N ASN A 118 -6.41 4.36 -7.41
CA ASN A 118 -6.68 3.62 -8.64
C ASN A 118 -6.34 2.14 -8.50
N THR A 119 -5.23 1.83 -7.85
CA THR A 119 -4.82 0.44 -7.60
C THR A 119 -5.78 -0.26 -6.64
N ALA A 120 -6.14 0.40 -5.54
CA ALA A 120 -7.06 -0.15 -4.55
C ALA A 120 -8.45 -0.36 -5.16
N ASP A 121 -8.93 0.59 -5.97
CA ASP A 121 -10.22 0.47 -6.65
C ASP A 121 -10.24 -0.70 -7.62
N PHE A 122 -9.14 -0.95 -8.31
CA PHE A 122 -9.00 -2.08 -9.22
C PHE A 122 -9.11 -3.43 -8.49
N MET A 123 -8.82 -3.46 -7.18
CA MET A 123 -8.93 -4.69 -6.38
C MET A 123 -10.38 -5.06 -6.03
N ARG A 124 -11.35 -4.16 -6.23
CA ARG A 124 -12.75 -4.46 -5.89
C ARG A 124 -13.24 -5.66 -6.69
N ASN A 125 -13.92 -6.58 -6.01
CA ASN A 125 -14.41 -7.84 -6.58
C ASN A 125 -15.81 -8.19 -6.10
N GLN A 126 -16.53 -7.24 -5.49
CA GLN A 126 -17.90 -7.43 -5.04
C GLN A 126 -18.84 -6.55 -5.83
N GLN A 127 -20.00 -7.08 -6.18
CA GLN A 127 -21.10 -6.31 -6.75
C GLN A 127 -21.80 -5.55 -5.62
N GLU A 128 -22.05 -4.27 -5.85
CA GLU A 128 -22.68 -3.38 -4.87
C GLU A 128 -24.00 -2.84 -5.38
#